data_de0ab2dc207986c7420d84f7fbb1bcf1
#
_entry.id   de0ab2dc207986c7420d84f7fbb1bcf1
#
_cell.length_a   1.000
_cell.length_b   1.000
_cell.length_c   1.000
_cell.angle_alpha   90.00
_cell.angle_beta   90.00
_cell.angle_gamma   90.00
#
_symmetry.space_group_name_H-M   'P 1'
#
loop_
_entity.id
_entity.type
_entity.pdbx_description
1 polymer ?
#
loop_
_entity_poly.entity_id
_entity_poly.type
_entity_poly.pdbx_seq_one_letter_code
_entity_poly.pdbx_strand_id
1 'polypeptide(L)'
;MGVNVRGRSFLTLLDFTPDEIRYFLELSAEFKRLKANGVDHSYLKGKQIVLLFEKTSTRTRCAFEVGARDLGMGVTFLDSGSSQMGKKESLEDTAKVLGRMFDGIEYRGFKQEVVEDLAKYSGVPVWNGLTDLYHPTQMLADILTVKEEFGDVRGRKLTFFGDARNNVANSLMIVCAKLGMHFCACGPKELMPTDDLVAKCREVAKETGAEIELTDDIKIGAKDADVLYTDIWLSMGEPAELWEKRIKLLRPYQVNKELLAMAKPTTIFLHCLPSFHDRNTTVGEDIYEKFGLEAMEVTDDVFLGKHARQFEEAENRMHTIKAVM
;
A
#
# COMPACT_ATOMS: atom_id res chain seq x y z
N MET A 1 -23.56 1.51 16.33
CA MET A 1 -22.61 1.48 17.46
C MET A 1 -21.43 2.33 17.10
N GLY A 2 -20.82 3.07 18.06
CA GLY A 2 -19.61 3.83 17.75
C GLY A 2 -18.42 2.90 17.44
N VAL A 3 -17.57 3.27 16.47
CA VAL A 3 -16.35 2.55 16.15
C VAL A 3 -15.32 2.77 17.28
N ASN A 4 -14.69 1.71 17.74
CA ASN A 4 -13.58 1.78 18.70
C ASN A 4 -12.42 0.90 18.24
N VAL A 5 -11.40 1.53 17.69
CA VAL A 5 -10.16 0.87 17.20
C VAL A 5 -8.94 1.18 18.07
N ARG A 6 -9.15 1.88 19.20
CA ARG A 6 -8.06 2.32 20.09
C ARG A 6 -7.26 1.14 20.62
N GLY A 7 -5.94 1.21 20.50
CA GLY A 7 -5.01 0.21 21.02
C GLY A 7 -4.92 -1.08 20.19
N ARG A 8 -5.63 -1.16 19.06
CA ARG A 8 -5.53 -2.30 18.15
C ARG A 8 -4.33 -2.18 17.25
N SER A 9 -3.68 -3.31 16.99
CA SER A 9 -2.65 -3.40 15.95
C SER A 9 -3.28 -3.32 14.55
N PHE A 10 -2.50 -2.80 13.59
CA PHE A 10 -2.92 -2.63 12.20
C PHE A 10 -2.06 -3.49 11.27
N LEU A 11 -2.34 -4.79 11.21
CA LEU A 11 -1.50 -5.79 10.55
C LEU A 11 -1.97 -6.09 9.13
N THR A 12 -3.26 -6.21 8.94
CA THR A 12 -3.94 -6.38 7.65
C THR A 12 -5.35 -5.79 7.72
N LEU A 13 -5.90 -5.38 6.57
CA LEU A 13 -7.29 -4.89 6.49
C LEU A 13 -8.33 -6.01 6.64
N LEU A 14 -7.93 -7.28 6.61
CA LEU A 14 -8.82 -8.39 6.95
C LEU A 14 -9.34 -8.30 8.40
N ASP A 15 -8.55 -7.73 9.30
CA ASP A 15 -8.87 -7.64 10.74
C ASP A 15 -9.90 -6.54 11.06
N PHE A 16 -10.28 -5.72 10.08
CA PHE A 16 -11.15 -4.57 10.25
C PHE A 16 -12.49 -4.74 9.52
N THR A 17 -13.55 -4.24 10.14
CA THR A 17 -14.86 -4.14 9.50
C THR A 17 -14.90 -3.00 8.47
N PRO A 18 -15.84 -3.04 7.52
CA PRO A 18 -16.05 -1.92 6.59
C PRO A 18 -16.24 -0.56 7.27
N ASP A 19 -16.95 -0.52 8.40
CA ASP A 19 -17.21 0.73 9.15
C ASP A 19 -15.94 1.24 9.85
N GLU A 20 -15.09 0.36 10.36
CA GLU A 20 -13.79 0.73 10.93
C GLU A 20 -12.86 1.30 9.85
N ILE A 21 -12.85 0.73 8.64
CA ILE A 21 -12.06 1.26 7.52
C ILE A 21 -12.59 2.64 7.10
N ARG A 22 -13.91 2.81 7.00
CA ARG A 22 -14.52 4.14 6.71
C ARG A 22 -14.15 5.17 7.78
N TYR A 23 -14.15 4.78 9.04
CA TYR A 23 -13.74 5.66 10.14
C TYR A 23 -12.27 6.12 9.98
N PHE A 24 -11.33 5.23 9.63
CA PHE A 24 -9.96 5.64 9.34
C PHE A 24 -9.88 6.63 8.18
N LEU A 25 -10.65 6.43 7.12
CA LEU A 25 -10.68 7.35 5.97
C LEU A 25 -11.24 8.73 6.33
N GLU A 26 -12.31 8.79 7.13
CA GLU A 26 -12.91 10.04 7.60
C GLU A 26 -11.95 10.81 8.51
N LEU A 27 -11.33 10.11 9.46
CA LEU A 27 -10.34 10.70 10.35
C LEU A 27 -9.10 11.19 9.57
N SER A 28 -8.68 10.47 8.54
CA SER A 28 -7.58 10.86 7.65
C SER A 28 -7.88 12.16 6.89
N ALA A 29 -9.08 12.27 6.34
CA ALA A 29 -9.53 13.48 5.65
C ALA A 29 -9.57 14.68 6.61
N GLU A 30 -9.99 14.47 7.86
CA GLU A 30 -9.96 15.51 8.90
C GLU A 30 -8.53 15.94 9.23
N PHE A 31 -7.59 14.99 9.41
CA PHE A 31 -6.18 15.33 9.62
C PHE A 31 -5.56 16.07 8.44
N LYS A 32 -5.93 15.73 7.21
CA LYS A 32 -5.51 16.46 6.01
C LYS A 32 -6.01 17.91 6.06
N ARG A 33 -7.28 18.09 6.37
CA ARG A 33 -7.93 19.41 6.51
C ARG A 33 -7.28 20.25 7.62
N LEU A 34 -7.03 19.68 8.80
CA LEU A 34 -6.40 20.36 9.93
C LEU A 34 -4.99 20.84 9.55
N LYS A 35 -4.17 19.96 8.94
CA LYS A 35 -2.82 20.31 8.49
C LYS A 35 -2.83 21.42 7.45
N ALA A 36 -3.69 21.33 6.43
CA ALA A 36 -3.81 22.34 5.38
C ALA A 36 -4.19 23.72 5.91
N ASN A 37 -4.97 23.78 7.01
CA ASN A 37 -5.40 25.02 7.64
C ASN A 37 -4.46 25.47 8.78
N GLY A 38 -3.33 24.82 9.00
CA GLY A 38 -2.37 25.15 10.07
C GLY A 38 -2.95 24.99 11.49
N VAL A 39 -3.98 24.15 11.66
CA VAL A 39 -4.59 23.87 12.97
C VAL A 39 -3.75 22.83 13.72
N ASP A 40 -3.36 23.16 14.95
CA ASP A 40 -2.68 22.21 15.84
C ASP A 40 -3.57 20.99 16.12
N HIS A 41 -2.98 19.81 15.98
CA HIS A 41 -3.64 18.54 16.22
C HIS A 41 -2.72 17.54 16.95
N SER A 42 -1.92 18.07 17.90
CA SER A 42 -0.96 17.32 18.74
C SER A 42 -1.66 16.40 19.77
N TYR A 43 -2.58 15.55 19.32
CA TYR A 43 -3.47 14.73 20.19
C TYR A 43 -2.74 13.65 20.97
N LEU A 44 -1.54 13.26 20.53
CA LEU A 44 -0.72 12.21 21.15
C LEU A 44 0.57 12.76 21.77
N LYS A 45 0.50 14.00 22.28
CA LYS A 45 1.64 14.68 22.91
C LYS A 45 2.25 13.82 24.03
N GLY A 46 3.55 13.60 23.96
CA GLY A 46 4.34 12.84 24.94
C GLY A 46 4.41 11.34 24.68
N LYS A 47 3.65 10.81 23.71
CA LYS A 47 3.80 9.43 23.26
C LYS A 47 5.07 9.22 22.46
N GLN A 48 5.63 8.01 22.50
CA GLN A 48 6.85 7.62 21.82
C GLN A 48 6.59 6.41 20.93
N ILE A 49 7.06 6.47 19.69
CA ILE A 49 6.99 5.32 18.78
C ILE A 49 8.36 4.93 18.25
N VAL A 50 8.50 3.67 17.90
CA VAL A 50 9.67 3.16 17.17
C VAL A 50 9.27 2.72 15.77
N LEU A 51 10.11 3.07 14.79
CA LEU A 51 10.04 2.62 13.40
C LEU A 51 11.12 1.57 13.20
N LEU A 52 10.71 0.32 12.97
CA LEU A 52 11.59 -0.84 12.86
C LEU A 52 11.63 -1.33 11.41
N PHE A 53 12.75 -1.08 10.71
CA PHE A 53 12.90 -1.31 9.28
C PHE A 53 13.93 -2.39 8.96
N GLU A 54 13.48 -3.46 8.30
CA GLU A 54 14.36 -4.44 7.65
C GLU A 54 14.50 -4.15 6.14
N LYS A 55 13.51 -3.47 5.54
CA LYS A 55 13.52 -2.97 4.16
C LYS A 55 13.57 -1.44 4.14
N THR A 56 14.41 -0.86 3.30
CA THR A 56 14.47 0.60 3.13
C THR A 56 13.15 1.18 2.62
N SER A 57 12.87 2.42 2.98
CA SER A 57 11.72 3.16 2.46
C SER A 57 11.85 4.65 2.74
N THR A 58 11.70 5.46 1.72
CA THR A 58 11.60 6.91 1.85
C THR A 58 10.19 7.30 2.34
N ARG A 59 9.16 6.89 1.63
CA ARG A 59 7.77 7.32 1.86
C ARG A 59 7.20 6.85 3.19
N THR A 60 7.30 5.56 3.51
CA THR A 60 6.78 5.03 4.78
C THR A 60 7.47 5.69 5.96
N ARG A 61 8.80 5.81 5.92
CA ARG A 61 9.57 6.48 6.98
C ARG A 61 9.12 7.93 7.15
N CYS A 62 9.13 8.73 6.07
CA CYS A 62 8.74 10.13 6.14
C CYS A 62 7.28 10.30 6.61
N ALA A 63 6.36 9.46 6.14
CA ALA A 63 4.96 9.55 6.52
C ALA A 63 4.73 9.26 8.01
N PHE A 64 5.39 8.26 8.59
CA PHE A 64 5.35 7.99 10.03
C PHE A 64 6.07 9.08 10.83
N GLU A 65 7.28 9.48 10.44
CA GLU A 65 8.02 10.51 11.17
C GLU A 65 7.29 11.85 11.20
N VAL A 66 6.79 12.32 10.06
CA VAL A 66 6.07 13.59 9.97
C VAL A 66 4.70 13.48 10.64
N GLY A 67 3.97 12.39 10.37
CA GLY A 67 2.66 12.14 10.98
C GLY A 67 2.72 12.07 12.50
N ALA A 68 3.71 11.39 13.05
CA ALA A 68 3.92 11.31 14.50
C ALA A 68 4.25 12.69 15.12
N ARG A 69 5.12 13.46 14.47
CA ARG A 69 5.45 14.83 14.94
C ARG A 69 4.25 15.75 14.88
N ASP A 70 3.42 15.67 13.83
CA ASP A 70 2.16 16.43 13.75
C ASP A 70 1.22 16.10 14.92
N LEU A 71 1.20 14.82 15.36
CA LEU A 71 0.43 14.38 16.52
C LEU A 71 1.11 14.64 17.88
N GLY A 72 2.31 15.24 17.90
CA GLY A 72 3.05 15.56 19.12
C GLY A 72 3.85 14.39 19.72
N MET A 73 4.09 13.34 18.93
CA MET A 73 4.83 12.15 19.36
C MET A 73 6.35 12.29 19.11
N GLY A 74 7.15 11.60 19.94
CA GLY A 74 8.55 11.34 19.67
C GLY A 74 8.72 10.09 18.79
N VAL A 75 9.77 10.07 17.98
CA VAL A 75 10.03 8.97 17.02
C VAL A 75 11.47 8.51 17.14
N THR A 76 11.67 7.20 17.25
CA THR A 76 12.98 6.55 17.13
C THR A 76 12.99 5.67 15.89
N PHE A 77 14.02 5.78 15.06
CA PHE A 77 14.20 4.96 13.87
C PHE A 77 15.28 3.90 14.13
N LEU A 78 14.95 2.64 13.86
CA LEU A 78 15.86 1.50 13.92
C LEU A 78 15.82 0.75 12.59
N ASP A 79 16.96 0.65 11.93
CA ASP A 79 17.15 -0.20 10.75
C ASP A 79 17.84 -1.52 11.11
N SER A 80 17.99 -2.40 10.11
CA SER A 80 18.66 -3.71 10.29
C SER A 80 20.14 -3.59 10.69
N GLY A 81 20.76 -2.43 10.45
CA GLY A 81 22.15 -2.15 10.88
C GLY A 81 22.25 -1.75 12.34
N SER A 82 21.25 -1.02 12.84
CA SER A 82 21.17 -0.49 14.22
C SER A 82 20.41 -1.39 15.18
N SER A 83 19.73 -2.44 14.70
CA SER A 83 18.97 -3.41 15.51
C SER A 83 19.73 -4.73 15.71
N GLN A 84 19.57 -5.34 16.88
CA GLN A 84 20.05 -6.69 17.20
C GLN A 84 19.00 -7.78 16.91
N MET A 85 17.79 -7.41 16.54
CA MET A 85 16.68 -8.31 16.25
C MET A 85 17.05 -9.37 15.22
N GLY A 86 16.78 -10.64 15.56
CA GLY A 86 17.07 -11.78 14.69
C GLY A 86 18.58 -12.11 14.55
N LYS A 87 19.48 -11.36 15.21
CA LYS A 87 20.94 -11.60 15.19
C LYS A 87 21.45 -12.07 16.54
N LYS A 88 21.39 -11.22 17.54
CA LYS A 88 21.84 -11.53 18.91
C LYS A 88 20.69 -11.54 19.91
N GLU A 89 19.51 -11.10 19.51
CA GLU A 89 18.32 -11.03 20.32
C GLU A 89 17.16 -11.70 19.58
N SER A 90 16.34 -12.46 20.29
CA SER A 90 15.15 -13.07 19.70
C SER A 90 14.11 -12.01 19.36
N LEU A 91 13.23 -12.30 18.39
CA LEU A 91 12.12 -11.40 18.05
C LEU A 91 11.18 -11.16 19.27
N GLU A 92 10.92 -12.19 20.05
CA GLU A 92 10.11 -12.10 21.26
C GLU A 92 10.73 -11.16 22.31
N ASP A 93 12.03 -11.27 22.55
CA ASP A 93 12.72 -10.42 23.51
C ASP A 93 12.78 -8.98 23.05
N THR A 94 13.09 -8.77 21.75
CA THR A 94 13.05 -7.41 21.13
C THR A 94 11.66 -6.80 21.26
N ALA A 95 10.59 -7.55 20.96
CA ALA A 95 9.22 -7.07 21.08
C ALA A 95 8.88 -6.65 22.53
N LYS A 96 9.25 -7.47 23.51
CA LYS A 96 9.03 -7.17 24.94
C LYS A 96 9.80 -5.93 25.41
N VAL A 97 11.05 -5.75 24.94
CA VAL A 97 11.85 -4.58 25.28
C VAL A 97 11.25 -3.33 24.66
N LEU A 98 10.95 -3.34 23.36
CA LEU A 98 10.37 -2.19 22.68
C LEU A 98 9.00 -1.81 23.26
N GLY A 99 8.15 -2.78 23.57
CA GLY A 99 6.84 -2.54 24.19
C GLY A 99 6.88 -1.95 25.60
N ARG A 100 8.05 -1.98 26.28
CA ARG A 100 8.26 -1.29 27.57
C ARG A 100 8.81 0.12 27.43
N MET A 101 9.36 0.45 26.28
CA MET A 101 9.97 1.75 26.01
C MET A 101 9.08 2.67 25.17
N PHE A 102 8.25 2.08 24.30
CA PHE A 102 7.44 2.80 23.30
C PHE A 102 5.95 2.55 23.49
N ASP A 103 5.14 3.48 23.04
CA ASP A 103 3.67 3.40 23.03
C ASP A 103 3.13 2.72 21.76
N GLY A 104 3.96 2.52 20.76
CA GLY A 104 3.61 1.83 19.51
C GLY A 104 4.83 1.50 18.68
N ILE A 105 4.69 0.50 17.82
CA ILE A 105 5.76 -0.03 16.96
C ILE A 105 5.28 -0.03 15.51
N GLU A 106 6.00 0.63 14.62
CA GLU A 106 5.86 0.39 13.18
C GLU A 106 6.90 -0.64 12.74
N TYR A 107 6.49 -1.57 11.90
CA TYR A 107 7.37 -2.55 11.29
C TYR A 107 7.25 -2.54 9.78
N ARG A 108 8.41 -2.47 9.11
CA ARG A 108 8.53 -2.66 7.67
C ARG A 108 9.60 -3.69 7.35
N GLY A 109 9.19 -4.83 6.80
CA GLY A 109 10.13 -5.93 6.56
C GLY A 109 9.64 -6.94 5.54
N PHE A 110 9.98 -8.21 5.77
CA PHE A 110 9.74 -9.30 4.85
C PHE A 110 8.53 -10.12 5.26
N LYS A 111 8.64 -10.89 6.33
CA LYS A 111 7.66 -11.90 6.70
C LYS A 111 6.49 -11.31 7.48
N GLN A 112 5.29 -11.75 7.16
CA GLN A 112 4.07 -11.37 7.88
C GLN A 112 4.11 -11.87 9.33
N GLU A 113 4.66 -13.06 9.57
CA GLU A 113 4.77 -13.64 10.91
C GLU A 113 5.58 -12.75 11.87
N VAL A 114 6.56 -12.00 11.35
CA VAL A 114 7.37 -11.08 12.17
C VAL A 114 6.51 -9.96 12.75
N VAL A 115 5.67 -9.32 11.93
CA VAL A 115 4.81 -8.24 12.43
C VAL A 115 3.70 -8.76 13.34
N GLU A 116 3.23 -9.97 13.12
CA GLU A 116 2.25 -10.66 14.00
C GLU A 116 2.86 -11.02 15.35
N ASP A 117 4.08 -11.54 15.38
CA ASP A 117 4.81 -11.83 16.62
C ASP A 117 5.16 -10.54 17.39
N LEU A 118 5.56 -9.47 16.72
CA LEU A 118 5.72 -8.15 17.35
C LEU A 118 4.43 -7.71 18.04
N ALA A 119 3.28 -7.83 17.36
CA ALA A 119 1.98 -7.48 17.95
C ALA A 119 1.60 -8.37 19.13
N LYS A 120 1.93 -9.66 19.05
CA LYS A 120 1.64 -10.65 20.10
C LYS A 120 2.45 -10.42 21.37
N TYR A 121 3.73 -10.05 21.25
CA TYR A 121 4.65 -10.06 22.40
C TYR A 121 4.96 -8.65 22.95
N SER A 122 4.74 -7.57 22.18
CA SER A 122 5.10 -6.22 22.63
C SER A 122 4.18 -5.64 23.71
N GLY A 123 2.90 -5.98 23.67
CA GLY A 123 1.88 -5.40 24.55
C GLY A 123 1.46 -3.97 24.18
N VAL A 124 1.90 -3.46 23.04
CA VAL A 124 1.52 -2.16 22.48
C VAL A 124 1.03 -2.33 21.03
N PRO A 125 0.29 -1.36 20.47
CA PRO A 125 -0.12 -1.43 19.07
C PRO A 125 1.07 -1.55 18.12
N VAL A 126 0.92 -2.42 17.12
CA VAL A 126 1.91 -2.62 16.05
C VAL A 126 1.26 -2.31 14.71
N TRP A 127 1.95 -1.51 13.88
CA TRP A 127 1.48 -1.09 12.57
C TRP A 127 2.35 -1.67 11.46
N ASN A 128 1.71 -2.38 10.54
CA ASN A 128 2.38 -2.97 9.38
C ASN A 128 2.63 -1.91 8.31
N GLY A 129 3.85 -1.40 8.24
CA GLY A 129 4.30 -0.49 7.19
C GLY A 129 4.43 -1.16 5.82
N LEU A 130 4.83 -2.42 5.79
CA LEU A 130 4.85 -3.35 4.65
C LEU A 130 5.42 -4.70 5.06
N THR A 131 4.83 -5.78 4.58
CA THR A 131 5.42 -7.12 4.51
C THR A 131 5.35 -7.66 3.08
N ASP A 132 5.88 -8.87 2.85
CA ASP A 132 5.78 -9.52 1.52
C ASP A 132 4.33 -9.90 1.16
N LEU A 133 3.44 -10.05 2.16
CA LEU A 133 2.04 -10.39 1.95
C LEU A 133 1.11 -9.18 1.87
N TYR A 134 1.35 -8.13 2.69
CA TYR A 134 0.42 -7.01 2.83
C TYR A 134 1.11 -5.66 2.95
N HIS A 135 0.40 -4.63 2.48
CA HIS A 135 0.75 -3.21 2.64
C HIS A 135 -0.47 -2.38 3.06
N PRO A 136 -1.04 -2.64 4.26
CA PRO A 136 -2.35 -2.10 4.64
C PRO A 136 -2.38 -0.57 4.76
N THR A 137 -1.28 0.06 5.18
CA THR A 137 -1.19 1.52 5.31
C THR A 137 -1.20 2.23 3.96
N GLN A 138 -0.76 1.58 2.87
CA GLN A 138 -0.86 2.11 1.52
C GLN A 138 -2.32 2.17 1.08
N MET A 139 -3.08 1.12 1.34
CA MET A 139 -4.48 1.00 0.90
C MET A 139 -5.38 2.10 1.42
N LEU A 140 -5.17 2.57 2.65
CA LEU A 140 -5.94 3.70 3.16
C LEU A 140 -5.67 4.98 2.35
N ALA A 141 -4.42 5.20 1.94
CA ALA A 141 -4.06 6.36 1.11
C ALA A 141 -4.64 6.26 -0.30
N ASP A 142 -4.57 5.08 -0.90
CA ASP A 142 -5.13 4.82 -2.23
C ASP A 142 -6.64 5.10 -2.23
N ILE A 143 -7.35 4.54 -1.26
CA ILE A 143 -8.80 4.70 -1.16
C ILE A 143 -9.19 6.14 -0.76
N LEU A 144 -8.40 6.82 0.07
CA LEU A 144 -8.62 8.24 0.35
C LEU A 144 -8.50 9.07 -0.94
N THR A 145 -7.49 8.78 -1.78
CA THR A 145 -7.29 9.46 -3.07
C THR A 145 -8.47 9.19 -4.02
N VAL A 146 -8.93 7.93 -4.10
CA VAL A 146 -10.13 7.58 -4.88
C VAL A 146 -11.37 8.33 -4.36
N LYS A 147 -11.53 8.41 -3.04
CA LYS A 147 -12.64 9.15 -2.40
C LYS A 147 -12.57 10.65 -2.67
N GLU A 148 -11.39 11.24 -2.66
CA GLU A 148 -11.18 12.67 -3.00
C GLU A 148 -11.56 12.97 -4.45
N GLU A 149 -11.24 12.06 -5.38
CA GLU A 149 -11.56 12.24 -6.80
C GLU A 149 -13.03 11.99 -7.13
N PHE A 150 -13.65 10.96 -6.55
CA PHE A 150 -14.97 10.48 -6.96
C PHE A 150 -16.09 10.65 -5.91
N GLY A 151 -15.76 11.03 -4.69
CA GLY A 151 -16.69 11.13 -3.56
C GLY A 151 -16.99 9.78 -2.91
N ASP A 152 -17.78 8.92 -3.55
CA ASP A 152 -18.06 7.56 -3.08
C ASP A 152 -17.20 6.53 -3.83
N VAL A 153 -16.68 5.57 -3.08
CA VAL A 153 -15.85 4.48 -3.63
C VAL A 153 -16.66 3.25 -3.98
N ARG A 154 -17.86 3.09 -3.42
CA ARG A 154 -18.72 1.93 -3.66
C ARG A 154 -19.08 1.79 -5.14
N GLY A 155 -18.95 0.57 -5.67
CA GLY A 155 -19.21 0.25 -7.08
C GLY A 155 -18.17 0.80 -8.07
N ARG A 156 -17.11 1.48 -7.60
CA ARG A 156 -15.99 1.88 -8.47
C ARG A 156 -15.17 0.67 -8.84
N LYS A 157 -14.76 0.59 -10.12
CA LYS A 157 -13.84 -0.45 -10.59
C LYS A 157 -12.41 0.02 -10.47
N LEU A 158 -11.61 -0.70 -9.67
CA LEU A 158 -10.16 -0.57 -9.60
C LEU A 158 -9.54 -1.79 -10.26
N THR A 159 -8.74 -1.58 -11.29
CA THR A 159 -8.00 -2.66 -11.95
C THR A 159 -6.51 -2.53 -11.66
N PHE A 160 -5.93 -3.59 -11.12
CA PHE A 160 -4.49 -3.74 -10.94
C PHE A 160 -3.89 -4.47 -12.13
N PHE A 161 -2.88 -3.87 -12.77
CA PHE A 161 -2.17 -4.44 -13.92
C PHE A 161 -0.77 -4.88 -13.53
N GLY A 162 -0.42 -6.14 -13.82
CA GLY A 162 0.93 -6.64 -13.60
C GLY A 162 1.02 -7.90 -12.76
N ASP A 163 1.97 -7.95 -11.80
CA ASP A 163 2.10 -9.06 -10.84
C ASP A 163 1.05 -8.92 -9.73
N ALA A 164 -0.11 -9.49 -9.97
CA ALA A 164 -1.24 -9.44 -9.04
C ALA A 164 -1.08 -10.36 -7.82
N ARG A 165 0.06 -11.03 -7.68
CA ARG A 165 0.42 -11.87 -6.53
C ARG A 165 1.16 -11.10 -5.45
N ASN A 166 1.56 -9.84 -5.71
CA ASN A 166 2.31 -9.03 -4.79
C ASN A 166 1.46 -8.48 -3.62
N ASN A 167 2.13 -7.91 -2.62
CA ASN A 167 1.50 -7.39 -1.40
C ASN A 167 0.54 -6.22 -1.65
N VAL A 168 0.78 -5.39 -2.66
CA VAL A 168 -0.08 -4.26 -3.02
C VAL A 168 -1.38 -4.78 -3.63
N ALA A 169 -1.30 -5.67 -4.64
CA ALA A 169 -2.48 -6.27 -5.26
C ALA A 169 -3.32 -7.06 -4.25
N ASN A 170 -2.67 -7.85 -3.37
CA ASN A 170 -3.34 -8.57 -2.28
C ASN A 170 -4.14 -7.61 -1.38
N SER A 171 -3.51 -6.51 -0.97
CA SER A 171 -4.13 -5.56 -0.06
C SER A 171 -5.22 -4.72 -0.75
N LEU A 172 -5.05 -4.37 -2.03
CA LEU A 172 -6.08 -3.71 -2.85
C LEU A 172 -7.32 -4.60 -2.99
N MET A 173 -7.15 -5.90 -3.26
CA MET A 173 -8.28 -6.83 -3.33
C MET A 173 -9.05 -6.88 -2.02
N ILE A 174 -8.35 -6.90 -0.88
CA ILE A 174 -8.98 -6.90 0.45
C ILE A 174 -9.76 -5.61 0.69
N VAL A 175 -9.16 -4.44 0.47
CA VAL A 175 -9.85 -3.17 0.74
C VAL A 175 -11.03 -2.94 -0.19
N CYS A 176 -10.92 -3.33 -1.45
CA CYS A 176 -12.03 -3.27 -2.40
C CYS A 176 -13.19 -4.18 -1.96
N ALA A 177 -12.88 -5.43 -1.56
CA ALA A 177 -13.88 -6.34 -1.02
C ALA A 177 -14.60 -5.76 0.22
N LYS A 178 -13.86 -5.13 1.15
CA LYS A 178 -14.41 -4.51 2.36
C LYS A 178 -15.29 -3.29 2.07
N LEU A 179 -14.96 -2.50 1.05
CA LEU A 179 -15.65 -1.23 0.79
C LEU A 179 -16.72 -1.30 -0.31
N GLY A 180 -16.97 -2.49 -0.86
CA GLY A 180 -18.00 -2.65 -1.91
C GLY A 180 -17.54 -2.12 -3.28
N MET A 181 -16.22 -2.15 -3.55
CA MET A 181 -15.64 -1.80 -4.84
C MET A 181 -15.53 -3.04 -5.74
N HIS A 182 -15.48 -2.84 -7.05
CA HIS A 182 -15.12 -3.87 -8.00
C HIS A 182 -13.59 -3.91 -8.14
N PHE A 183 -12.94 -5.00 -7.72
CA PHE A 183 -11.51 -5.22 -7.92
C PHE A 183 -11.28 -6.17 -9.09
N CYS A 184 -10.41 -5.78 -10.03
CA CYS A 184 -9.98 -6.62 -11.12
C CYS A 184 -8.46 -6.81 -11.07
N ALA A 185 -8.01 -8.05 -10.90
CA ALA A 185 -6.60 -8.41 -11.10
C ALA A 185 -6.39 -8.75 -12.57
N CYS A 186 -5.62 -7.92 -13.28
CA CYS A 186 -5.31 -8.11 -14.69
C CYS A 186 -3.81 -8.36 -14.88
N GLY A 187 -3.47 -9.61 -15.15
CA GLY A 187 -2.08 -10.04 -15.27
C GLY A 187 -1.92 -11.44 -15.83
N PRO A 188 -0.68 -11.94 -15.96
CA PRO A 188 -0.45 -13.32 -16.40
C PRO A 188 -0.98 -14.32 -15.37
N LYS A 189 -1.52 -15.44 -15.85
CA LYS A 189 -2.13 -16.49 -15.00
C LYS A 189 -1.21 -16.98 -13.87
N GLU A 190 0.08 -17.07 -14.15
CA GLU A 190 1.09 -17.52 -13.18
C GLU A 190 1.42 -16.48 -12.08
N LEU A 191 0.93 -15.25 -12.22
CA LEU A 191 1.10 -14.15 -11.28
C LEU A 191 -0.24 -13.65 -10.71
N MET A 192 -1.25 -14.51 -10.68
CA MET A 192 -2.53 -14.21 -10.02
C MET A 192 -2.44 -14.39 -8.50
N PRO A 193 -3.30 -13.71 -7.72
CA PRO A 193 -3.42 -13.93 -6.28
C PRO A 193 -3.70 -15.41 -5.95
N THR A 194 -3.39 -15.83 -4.73
CA THR A 194 -3.67 -17.19 -4.27
C THR A 194 -5.16 -17.45 -4.17
N ASP A 195 -5.59 -18.67 -4.50
CA ASP A 195 -7.01 -19.07 -4.43
C ASP A 195 -7.62 -18.86 -3.04
N ASP A 196 -6.85 -19.10 -1.98
CA ASP A 196 -7.30 -18.89 -0.60
C ASP A 196 -7.64 -17.42 -0.30
N LEU A 197 -6.80 -16.49 -0.75
CA LEU A 197 -7.07 -15.06 -0.57
C LEU A 197 -8.23 -14.59 -1.41
N VAL A 198 -8.31 -15.05 -2.66
CA VAL A 198 -9.45 -14.77 -3.56
C VAL A 198 -10.76 -15.26 -2.93
N ALA A 199 -10.78 -16.49 -2.40
CA ALA A 199 -11.97 -17.06 -1.75
C ALA A 199 -12.39 -16.23 -0.53
N LYS A 200 -11.45 -15.83 0.33
CA LYS A 200 -11.73 -14.94 1.47
C LYS A 200 -12.31 -13.60 1.03
N CYS A 201 -11.73 -12.96 0.02
CA CYS A 201 -12.22 -11.68 -0.49
C CYS A 201 -13.61 -11.81 -1.13
N ARG A 202 -13.89 -12.89 -1.86
CA ARG A 202 -15.21 -13.17 -2.42
C ARG A 202 -16.27 -13.44 -1.36
N GLU A 203 -15.90 -14.02 -0.22
CA GLU A 203 -16.81 -14.19 0.90
C GLU A 203 -17.20 -12.84 1.50
N VAL A 204 -16.24 -11.97 1.76
CA VAL A 204 -16.49 -10.58 2.20
C VAL A 204 -17.33 -9.80 1.17
N ALA A 205 -17.05 -10.00 -0.11
CA ALA A 205 -17.74 -9.33 -1.20
C ALA A 205 -19.25 -9.61 -1.22
N LYS A 206 -19.70 -10.80 -0.79
CA LYS A 206 -21.13 -11.14 -0.69
C LYS A 206 -21.90 -10.20 0.27
N GLU A 207 -21.23 -9.75 1.33
CA GLU A 207 -21.84 -8.88 2.33
C GLU A 207 -21.81 -7.40 1.92
N THR A 208 -20.78 -6.98 1.18
CA THR A 208 -20.54 -5.59 0.83
C THR A 208 -21.08 -5.19 -0.55
N GLY A 209 -21.36 -6.17 -1.40
CA GLY A 209 -21.71 -5.95 -2.81
C GLY A 209 -20.50 -5.69 -3.71
N ALA A 210 -19.28 -6.01 -3.25
CA ALA A 210 -18.06 -5.93 -4.05
C ALA A 210 -18.02 -7.05 -5.11
N GLU A 211 -17.19 -6.84 -6.14
CA GLU A 211 -16.91 -7.85 -7.15
C GLU A 211 -15.40 -8.12 -7.22
N ILE A 212 -15.01 -9.39 -7.35
CA ILE A 212 -13.60 -9.81 -7.45
C ILE A 212 -13.41 -10.56 -8.75
N GLU A 213 -12.78 -9.91 -9.71
CA GLU A 213 -12.50 -10.42 -11.06
C GLU A 213 -11.00 -10.72 -11.22
N LEU A 214 -10.68 -11.80 -11.96
CA LEU A 214 -9.32 -12.14 -12.38
C LEU A 214 -9.33 -12.35 -13.89
N THR A 215 -8.42 -11.72 -14.62
CA THR A 215 -8.34 -11.83 -16.06
C THR A 215 -6.91 -11.68 -16.57
N ASP A 216 -6.59 -12.36 -17.66
CA ASP A 216 -5.37 -12.14 -18.43
C ASP A 216 -5.60 -11.27 -19.69
N ASP A 217 -6.84 -10.84 -19.92
CA ASP A 217 -7.22 -9.95 -21.02
C ASP A 217 -7.24 -8.48 -20.57
N ILE A 218 -6.28 -7.68 -21.09
CA ILE A 218 -6.16 -6.26 -20.78
C ILE A 218 -7.40 -5.45 -21.16
N LYS A 219 -8.15 -5.88 -22.19
CA LYS A 219 -9.38 -5.19 -22.63
C LYS A 219 -10.49 -5.36 -21.61
N ILE A 220 -10.62 -6.56 -21.04
CA ILE A 220 -11.56 -6.83 -19.95
C ILE A 220 -11.15 -6.05 -18.71
N GLY A 221 -9.86 -6.11 -18.36
CA GLY A 221 -9.31 -5.38 -17.22
C GLY A 221 -9.55 -3.86 -17.29
N ALA A 222 -9.21 -3.23 -18.41
CA ALA A 222 -9.32 -1.80 -18.59
C ALA A 222 -10.77 -1.30 -18.76
N LYS A 223 -11.65 -2.13 -19.34
CA LYS A 223 -13.03 -1.73 -19.63
C LYS A 223 -13.74 -1.23 -18.37
N ASP A 224 -14.33 -0.05 -18.48
CA ASP A 224 -15.12 0.60 -17.43
C ASP A 224 -14.33 0.85 -16.11
N ALA A 225 -12.99 0.80 -16.13
CA ALA A 225 -12.18 1.07 -14.94
C ALA A 225 -12.25 2.55 -14.55
N ASP A 226 -12.52 2.81 -13.26
CA ASP A 226 -12.43 4.13 -12.63
C ASP A 226 -10.99 4.41 -12.19
N VAL A 227 -10.25 3.35 -11.82
CA VAL A 227 -8.87 3.43 -11.34
C VAL A 227 -8.02 2.39 -12.06
N LEU A 228 -6.91 2.82 -12.66
CA LEU A 228 -5.85 1.94 -13.14
C LEU A 228 -4.71 1.98 -12.12
N TYR A 229 -4.29 0.83 -11.66
CA TYR A 229 -3.21 0.69 -10.68
C TYR A 229 -2.15 -0.25 -11.21
N THR A 230 -0.87 0.05 -10.95
CA THR A 230 0.23 -0.88 -11.21
C THR A 230 1.33 -0.73 -10.16
N ASP A 231 2.25 -1.65 -10.15
CA ASP A 231 3.43 -1.65 -9.30
C ASP A 231 4.64 -2.16 -10.10
N ILE A 232 5.83 -1.96 -9.57
CA ILE A 232 7.07 -2.40 -10.20
C ILE A 232 7.05 -3.90 -10.54
N TRP A 233 7.63 -4.26 -11.69
CA TRP A 233 7.61 -5.64 -12.18
C TRP A 233 8.53 -6.59 -11.41
N LEU A 234 9.52 -6.06 -10.71
CA LEU A 234 10.40 -6.82 -9.84
C LEU A 234 10.42 -6.18 -8.46
N SER A 235 9.92 -6.92 -7.48
CA SER A 235 9.80 -6.41 -6.11
C SER A 235 11.16 -6.27 -5.43
N MET A 236 11.24 -5.35 -4.45
CA MET A 236 12.44 -5.17 -3.66
C MET A 236 12.85 -6.48 -2.93
N GLY A 237 14.07 -6.94 -3.21
CA GLY A 237 14.62 -8.18 -2.64
C GLY A 237 14.53 -9.38 -3.58
N GLU A 238 13.86 -9.28 -4.73
CA GLU A 238 13.95 -10.31 -5.78
C GLU A 238 15.26 -10.20 -6.56
N PRO A 239 15.82 -11.34 -7.03
CA PRO A 239 17.09 -11.37 -7.78
C PRO A 239 16.98 -10.62 -9.12
N ALA A 240 18.01 -9.82 -9.45
CA ALA A 240 18.03 -9.04 -10.69
C ALA A 240 18.00 -9.90 -11.97
N GLU A 241 18.40 -11.17 -11.88
CA GLU A 241 18.37 -12.15 -12.97
C GLU A 241 16.95 -12.45 -13.46
N LEU A 242 15.95 -12.13 -12.65
CA LEU A 242 14.54 -12.31 -13.03
C LEU A 242 14.03 -11.26 -14.00
N TRP A 243 14.73 -10.14 -14.23
CA TRP A 243 14.27 -9.04 -15.08
C TRP A 243 13.85 -9.49 -16.49
N GLU A 244 14.67 -10.27 -17.17
CA GLU A 244 14.35 -10.73 -18.52
C GLU A 244 13.01 -11.50 -18.57
N LYS A 245 12.81 -12.42 -17.61
CA LYS A 245 11.59 -13.20 -17.49
C LYS A 245 10.39 -12.29 -17.15
N ARG A 246 10.57 -11.36 -16.22
CA ARG A 246 9.52 -10.43 -15.78
C ARG A 246 9.11 -9.49 -16.92
N ILE A 247 10.06 -8.91 -17.63
CA ILE A 247 9.80 -8.05 -18.78
C ILE A 247 9.00 -8.79 -19.85
N LYS A 248 9.43 -9.99 -20.23
CA LYS A 248 8.73 -10.79 -21.24
C LYS A 248 7.28 -11.08 -20.84
N LEU A 249 7.05 -11.35 -19.57
CA LEU A 249 5.76 -11.74 -19.03
C LEU A 249 4.83 -10.54 -18.81
N LEU A 250 5.37 -9.43 -18.33
CA LEU A 250 4.57 -8.28 -17.85
C LEU A 250 4.45 -7.14 -18.85
N ARG A 251 5.28 -7.09 -19.88
CA ARG A 251 5.22 -6.06 -20.92
C ARG A 251 3.83 -5.87 -21.57
N PRO A 252 3.02 -6.93 -21.80
CA PRO A 252 1.65 -6.76 -22.32
C PRO A 252 0.72 -6.01 -21.38
N TYR A 253 1.07 -5.92 -20.08
CA TYR A 253 0.27 -5.30 -19.03
C TYR A 253 0.80 -3.92 -18.62
N GLN A 254 1.74 -3.33 -19.37
CA GLN A 254 2.22 -1.97 -19.15
C GLN A 254 1.07 -0.98 -19.26
N VAL A 255 0.95 -0.09 -18.29
CA VAL A 255 -0.03 1.01 -18.35
C VAL A 255 0.50 2.11 -19.24
N ASN A 256 -0.03 2.19 -20.45
CA ASN A 256 0.31 3.16 -21.50
C ASN A 256 -0.93 3.88 -21.99
N LYS A 257 -0.79 4.78 -22.98
CA LYS A 257 -1.91 5.55 -23.55
C LYS A 257 -2.99 4.67 -24.17
N GLU A 258 -2.62 3.58 -24.81
CA GLU A 258 -3.53 2.66 -25.48
C GLU A 258 -4.41 1.97 -24.42
N LEU A 259 -3.80 1.50 -23.31
CA LEU A 259 -4.53 0.89 -22.20
C LEU A 259 -5.39 1.93 -21.48
N LEU A 260 -4.85 3.13 -21.23
CA LEU A 260 -5.60 4.23 -20.63
C LEU A 260 -6.84 4.60 -21.44
N ALA A 261 -6.75 4.58 -22.78
CA ALA A 261 -7.87 4.88 -23.67
C ALA A 261 -8.99 3.84 -23.66
N MET A 262 -8.74 2.63 -23.13
CA MET A 262 -9.75 1.57 -22.97
C MET A 262 -10.58 1.74 -21.68
N ALA A 263 -10.09 2.55 -20.73
CA ALA A 263 -10.77 2.84 -19.47
C ALA A 263 -11.79 3.97 -19.62
N LYS A 264 -12.48 4.33 -18.53
CA LYS A 264 -13.36 5.50 -18.54
C LYS A 264 -12.59 6.78 -18.83
N PRO A 265 -13.18 7.76 -19.51
CA PRO A 265 -12.53 9.07 -19.73
C PRO A 265 -12.18 9.82 -18.42
N THR A 266 -12.85 9.47 -17.33
CA THR A 266 -12.63 10.01 -15.98
C THR A 266 -11.69 9.16 -15.13
N THR A 267 -11.12 8.08 -15.68
CA THR A 267 -10.22 7.19 -14.94
C THR A 267 -9.05 7.95 -14.35
N ILE A 268 -8.58 7.52 -13.18
CA ILE A 268 -7.31 7.97 -12.60
C ILE A 268 -6.29 6.86 -12.61
N PHE A 269 -5.02 7.25 -12.60
CA PHE A 269 -3.88 6.36 -12.47
C PHE A 269 -3.27 6.50 -11.08
N LEU A 270 -3.03 5.37 -10.39
CA LEU A 270 -2.40 5.27 -9.09
C LEU A 270 -1.18 4.35 -9.12
N HIS A 271 -0.23 4.61 -8.24
CA HIS A 271 1.01 3.84 -8.09
C HIS A 271 1.64 4.11 -6.72
N CYS A 272 1.91 3.07 -5.94
CA CYS A 272 2.47 3.21 -4.58
C CYS A 272 3.90 3.80 -4.53
N LEU A 273 4.57 3.92 -5.68
CA LEU A 273 5.96 4.35 -5.81
C LEU A 273 6.98 3.47 -5.03
N PRO A 274 8.23 3.33 -5.52
CA PRO A 274 8.83 3.97 -6.68
C PRO A 274 8.28 3.41 -8.00
N SER A 275 8.47 4.13 -9.11
CA SER A 275 8.07 3.71 -10.45
C SER A 275 9.26 3.82 -11.41
N PHE A 276 9.30 2.92 -12.39
CA PHE A 276 10.30 2.93 -13.46
C PHE A 276 9.65 3.40 -14.78
N HIS A 277 9.13 4.62 -14.78
CA HIS A 277 8.45 5.24 -15.91
C HIS A 277 9.40 5.90 -16.91
N ASP A 278 10.68 6.08 -16.52
CA ASP A 278 11.73 6.71 -17.33
C ASP A 278 13.12 6.11 -17.01
N ARG A 279 14.17 6.71 -17.57
CA ARG A 279 15.57 6.31 -17.41
C ARG A 279 16.31 7.08 -16.30
N ASN A 280 15.63 7.96 -15.54
CA ASN A 280 16.27 8.84 -14.57
C ASN A 280 16.66 8.12 -13.25
N THR A 281 16.57 6.81 -13.20
CA THR A 281 17.02 5.98 -12.08
C THR A 281 18.14 5.03 -12.54
N THR A 282 19.02 4.62 -11.62
CA THR A 282 20.06 3.62 -11.93
C THR A 282 19.44 2.34 -12.52
N VAL A 283 18.34 1.85 -11.94
CA VAL A 283 17.65 0.65 -12.44
C VAL A 283 17.05 0.89 -13.82
N GLY A 284 16.42 2.06 -14.04
CA GLY A 284 15.83 2.41 -15.34
C GLY A 284 16.88 2.45 -16.44
N GLU A 285 18.05 3.05 -16.17
CA GLU A 285 19.15 3.09 -17.14
C GLU A 285 19.75 1.70 -17.40
N ASP A 286 19.97 0.88 -16.36
CA ASP A 286 20.45 -0.50 -16.49
C ASP A 286 19.50 -1.36 -17.35
N ILE A 287 18.19 -1.18 -17.21
CA ILE A 287 17.17 -1.88 -18.00
C ILE A 287 17.17 -1.41 -19.44
N TYR A 288 17.33 -0.10 -19.66
CA TYR A 288 17.44 0.44 -21.02
C TYR A 288 18.68 -0.10 -21.73
N GLU A 289 19.84 -0.08 -21.08
CA GLU A 289 21.09 -0.61 -21.66
C GLU A 289 21.01 -2.10 -22.01
N LYS A 290 20.34 -2.90 -21.15
CA LYS A 290 20.25 -4.36 -21.34
C LYS A 290 19.13 -4.81 -22.26
N PHE A 291 17.97 -4.12 -22.22
CA PHE A 291 16.73 -4.60 -22.85
C PHE A 291 16.12 -3.59 -23.82
N GLY A 292 16.66 -2.38 -23.93
CA GLY A 292 16.16 -1.32 -24.82
C GLY A 292 14.78 -0.78 -24.41
N LEU A 293 14.40 -0.86 -23.12
CA LEU A 293 13.12 -0.37 -22.62
C LEU A 293 13.30 0.96 -21.91
N GLU A 294 12.59 2.00 -22.37
CA GLU A 294 12.61 3.34 -21.77
C GLU A 294 11.72 3.47 -20.53
N ALA A 295 10.72 2.60 -20.42
CA ALA A 295 9.78 2.54 -19.30
C ALA A 295 9.34 1.09 -19.07
N MET A 296 8.99 0.74 -17.82
CA MET A 296 8.56 -0.60 -17.46
C MET A 296 7.06 -0.68 -17.21
N GLU A 297 6.59 -0.64 -15.96
CA GLU A 297 5.19 -0.87 -15.60
C GLU A 297 4.22 0.21 -16.06
N VAL A 298 4.71 1.43 -16.26
CA VAL A 298 3.94 2.57 -16.76
C VAL A 298 4.81 3.45 -17.64
N THR A 299 4.23 4.04 -18.70
CA THR A 299 4.93 5.01 -19.56
C THR A 299 4.93 6.40 -18.94
N ASP A 300 5.97 7.20 -19.23
CA ASP A 300 6.18 8.55 -18.69
C ASP A 300 5.00 9.50 -18.95
N ASP A 301 4.42 9.42 -20.13
CA ASP A 301 3.29 10.25 -20.54
C ASP A 301 1.97 9.93 -19.81
N VAL A 302 1.79 8.71 -19.29
CA VAL A 302 0.71 8.35 -18.37
C VAL A 302 1.07 8.79 -16.95
N PHE A 303 2.30 8.52 -16.52
CA PHE A 303 2.78 8.81 -15.17
C PHE A 303 2.77 10.31 -14.85
N LEU A 304 3.08 11.18 -15.83
CA LEU A 304 3.02 12.64 -15.70
C LEU A 304 1.74 13.24 -16.31
N GLY A 305 0.82 12.39 -16.77
CA GLY A 305 -0.39 12.78 -17.44
C GLY A 305 -1.47 13.34 -16.50
N LYS A 306 -2.52 13.94 -17.09
CA LYS A 306 -3.66 14.54 -16.35
C LYS A 306 -4.45 13.55 -15.47
N HIS A 307 -4.34 12.26 -15.73
CA HIS A 307 -5.02 11.18 -15.01
C HIS A 307 -4.25 10.69 -13.76
N ALA A 308 -2.98 11.06 -13.66
CA ALA A 308 -2.07 10.64 -12.62
C ALA A 308 -2.41 11.29 -11.26
N ARG A 309 -2.42 10.49 -10.18
CA ARG A 309 -2.68 10.93 -8.81
C ARG A 309 -1.72 10.30 -7.78
N GLN A 310 -0.63 9.70 -8.24
CA GLN A 310 0.34 9.01 -7.36
C GLN A 310 1.05 9.94 -6.37
N PHE A 311 1.13 11.22 -6.64
CA PHE A 311 1.75 12.18 -5.72
C PHE A 311 0.77 12.61 -4.62
N GLU A 312 -0.50 12.81 -4.94
CA GLU A 312 -1.59 13.02 -3.99
C GLU A 312 -1.78 11.78 -3.11
N GLU A 313 -1.71 10.59 -3.71
CA GLU A 313 -1.70 9.30 -3.03
C GLU A 313 -0.54 9.20 -2.03
N ALA A 314 0.67 9.58 -2.45
CA ALA A 314 1.86 9.60 -1.59
C ALA A 314 1.72 10.60 -0.42
N GLU A 315 1.13 11.78 -0.63
CA GLU A 315 0.80 12.75 0.42
C GLU A 315 -0.22 12.14 1.40
N ASN A 316 -1.26 11.50 0.89
CA ASN A 316 -2.32 10.89 1.68
C ASN A 316 -1.80 9.82 2.66
N ARG A 317 -0.64 9.17 2.36
CA ARG A 317 0.04 8.26 3.29
C ARG A 317 0.28 8.86 4.67
N MET A 318 0.72 10.11 4.73
CA MET A 318 0.97 10.80 6.00
C MET A 318 -0.32 11.00 6.79
N HIS A 319 -1.42 11.36 6.13
CA HIS A 319 -2.69 11.62 6.79
C HIS A 319 -3.37 10.34 7.28
N THR A 320 -3.32 9.27 6.48
CA THR A 320 -3.88 7.98 6.86
C THR A 320 -3.08 7.29 7.97
N ILE A 321 -1.77 7.47 7.98
CA ILE A 321 -0.89 6.99 9.06
C ILE A 321 -1.19 7.72 10.37
N LYS A 322 -1.48 9.03 10.34
CA LYS A 322 -1.97 9.74 11.56
C LYS A 322 -3.24 9.13 12.11
N ALA A 323 -4.16 8.75 11.25
CA ALA A 323 -5.41 8.10 11.69
C ALA A 323 -5.18 6.70 12.27
N VAL A 324 -4.18 5.97 11.79
CA VAL A 324 -3.83 4.64 12.29
C VAL A 324 -3.13 4.71 13.64
N MET A 325 -2.23 5.66 13.87
CA MET A 325 -1.57 5.93 15.17
C MET A 325 -2.55 6.41 16.24
#